data_57bc16ca3f11da7fbba5eb1ca7ab6d4d
#
_entry.id   57bc16ca3f11da7fbba5eb1ca7ab6d4d
#
_cell.length_a   1.000
_cell.length_b   1.000
_cell.length_c   1.000
_cell.angle_alpha   90.00
_cell.angle_beta   90.00
_cell.angle_gamma   90.00
#
_symmetry.space_group_name_H-M   'P 1'
#
loop_
_entity.id
_entity.type
_entity.pdbx_description
1 polymer ?
#
loop_
_entity_poly.entity_id
_entity_poly.type
_entity_poly.pdbx_seq_one_letter_code
_entity_poly.pdbx_strand_id
1 'polypeptide(L)'
;MKKYIFPALAIAAMMVSCNNAAPKMDEQPVSSGSSASGMKIAYVEVDSLMTQYDFAKDYSVTLERKSNNARNTLTQKGNALQAAVSNFQQKLNNNGFQSREQAESVQAAIQRQQNDLQTLQARLENELASETAKFNEALRDSLQNFLLAYNKDKQYDIILSKAGDNILFANPKYDITKDIINGLNKRYKPSVKKAEDKKDEPKKAEEKKEEVKK
;
A
#
# COMPACT_ATOMS: atom_id res chain seq x y z
N MET A 1 46.99 -35.58 36.30
CA MET A 1 47.31 -36.99 36.32
C MET A 1 46.56 -37.74 35.24
N LYS A 2 47.23 -38.64 34.49
CA LYS A 2 46.73 -39.52 33.42
C LYS A 2 46.55 -38.83 32.08
N LYS A 3 47.52 -38.75 31.17
CA LYS A 3 48.29 -39.75 30.38
C LYS A 3 47.35 -40.80 29.73
N TYR A 4 47.33 -40.77 28.36
CA TYR A 4 47.38 -41.94 27.48
C TYR A 4 47.27 -41.46 26.07
N ILE A 5 48.28 -41.47 25.29
CA ILE A 5 48.92 -42.48 24.45
C ILE A 5 48.24 -42.58 23.07
N PHE A 6 49.02 -42.09 22.09
CA PHE A 6 48.89 -42.38 20.66
C PHE A 6 49.06 -43.93 20.37
N PRO A 7 48.48 -44.41 19.30
CA PRO A 7 49.39 -44.98 18.31
C PRO A 7 49.18 -44.42 16.90
N ALA A 8 50.32 -44.14 16.32
CA ALA A 8 50.54 -43.98 14.91
C ALA A 8 50.22 -45.27 14.15
N LEU A 9 49.55 -45.15 13.00
CA LEU A 9 49.61 -46.19 11.98
C LEU A 9 49.74 -45.55 10.60
N ALA A 10 50.70 -46.10 9.90
CA ALA A 10 51.38 -45.73 8.71
C ALA A 10 50.46 -45.65 7.44
N ILE A 11 50.57 -44.63 6.67
CA ILE A 11 51.10 -44.48 5.30
C ILE A 11 50.76 -45.63 4.33
N ALA A 12 49.91 -45.27 3.34
CA ALA A 12 50.11 -45.79 1.97
C ALA A 12 49.80 -44.64 1.01
N ALA A 13 50.83 -44.03 0.47
CA ALA A 13 50.79 -43.12 -0.64
C ALA A 13 50.35 -43.88 -1.90
N MET A 14 49.18 -43.53 -2.41
CA MET A 14 48.84 -43.80 -3.81
C MET A 14 48.71 -42.47 -4.52
N MET A 15 49.75 -42.14 -5.27
CA MET A 15 49.70 -41.14 -6.28
C MET A 15 48.75 -41.60 -7.39
N VAL A 16 47.58 -41.00 -7.47
CA VAL A 16 46.76 -41.10 -8.64
C VAL A 16 46.78 -39.74 -9.31
N SER A 17 47.33 -39.75 -10.48
CA SER A 17 47.45 -38.71 -11.47
C SER A 17 46.17 -37.85 -11.57
N CYS A 18 46.28 -36.57 -11.25
CA CYS A 18 45.26 -35.59 -11.57
C CYS A 18 45.23 -35.37 -13.08
N ASN A 19 44.30 -36.02 -13.72
CA ASN A 19 43.86 -35.59 -15.03
C ASN A 19 42.84 -34.47 -14.84
N ASN A 20 43.18 -33.24 -15.20
CA ASN A 20 42.30 -32.09 -15.20
C ASN A 20 41.19 -32.30 -16.24
N ALA A 21 40.16 -33.01 -15.87
CA ALA A 21 38.89 -32.98 -16.57
C ALA A 21 37.93 -32.19 -15.67
N ALA A 22 37.71 -30.90 -16.02
CA ALA A 22 36.55 -30.17 -15.55
C ALA A 22 35.31 -31.05 -15.78
N PRO A 23 34.37 -31.11 -14.81
CA PRO A 23 33.11 -31.81 -15.04
C PRO A 23 32.42 -31.14 -16.22
N LYS A 24 32.44 -31.79 -17.37
CA LYS A 24 31.51 -31.47 -18.44
C LYS A 24 30.14 -31.80 -17.89
N MET A 25 29.32 -30.74 -17.65
CA MET A 25 27.89 -30.91 -17.54
C MET A 25 27.46 -31.74 -18.75
N ASP A 26 26.87 -32.89 -18.51
CA ASP A 26 26.29 -33.74 -19.53
C ASP A 26 25.38 -32.88 -20.42
N GLU A 27 25.89 -32.55 -21.60
CA GLU A 27 25.03 -32.16 -22.72
C GLU A 27 24.27 -33.41 -23.10
N GLN A 28 23.11 -33.62 -22.49
CA GLN A 28 22.14 -34.54 -23.07
C GLN A 28 21.86 -34.04 -24.49
N PRO A 29 22.02 -34.91 -25.49
CA PRO A 29 21.67 -34.52 -26.85
C PRO A 29 20.19 -34.18 -26.84
N VAL A 30 19.88 -32.89 -26.96
CA VAL A 30 18.52 -32.43 -27.23
C VAL A 30 18.15 -33.10 -28.55
N SER A 31 17.30 -34.12 -28.47
CA SER A 31 16.72 -34.73 -29.64
C SER A 31 15.98 -33.63 -30.40
N SER A 32 16.55 -33.18 -31.49
CA SER A 32 15.93 -32.31 -32.50
C SER A 32 14.82 -33.11 -33.17
N GLY A 33 13.67 -33.12 -32.53
CA GLY A 33 12.51 -33.86 -33.00
C GLY A 33 11.21 -33.32 -32.44
N SER A 34 10.64 -32.47 -33.15
CA SER A 34 9.35 -31.79 -33.18
C SER A 34 9.48 -30.29 -32.91
N SER A 35 8.99 -29.49 -33.83
CA SER A 35 8.71 -28.07 -33.66
C SER A 35 7.67 -27.94 -32.54
N ALA A 36 8.08 -28.09 -31.29
CA ALA A 36 7.31 -27.63 -30.17
C ALA A 36 7.22 -26.11 -30.37
N SER A 37 6.08 -25.64 -30.80
CA SER A 37 5.75 -24.21 -30.76
C SER A 37 6.13 -23.73 -29.36
N GLY A 38 7.29 -23.05 -29.28
CA GLY A 38 7.85 -22.67 -27.99
C GLY A 38 6.83 -21.87 -27.23
N MET A 39 6.62 -22.20 -25.94
CA MET A 39 5.70 -21.49 -25.04
C MET A 39 5.91 -19.98 -25.18
N LYS A 40 4.83 -19.27 -25.50
CA LYS A 40 4.84 -17.82 -25.67
C LYS A 40 4.63 -17.14 -24.33
N ILE A 41 5.72 -16.66 -23.75
CA ILE A 41 5.72 -16.01 -22.45
C ILE A 41 5.86 -14.50 -22.62
N ALA A 42 5.19 -13.73 -21.75
CA ALA A 42 5.36 -12.29 -21.60
C ALA A 42 5.36 -11.89 -20.14
N TYR A 43 5.76 -10.65 -19.85
CA TYR A 43 5.60 -10.08 -18.50
C TYR A 43 5.12 -8.63 -18.56
N VAL A 44 4.53 -8.21 -17.45
CA VAL A 44 4.10 -6.84 -17.19
C VAL A 44 4.76 -6.34 -15.91
N GLU A 45 5.43 -5.20 -15.99
CA GLU A 45 6.04 -4.53 -14.84
C GLU A 45 4.98 -3.78 -14.03
N VAL A 46 4.75 -4.25 -12.79
CA VAL A 46 3.70 -3.69 -11.93
C VAL A 46 4.04 -2.27 -11.49
N ASP A 47 5.30 -1.97 -11.20
CA ASP A 47 5.73 -0.63 -10.77
C ASP A 47 5.51 0.40 -11.90
N SER A 48 5.82 0.02 -13.13
CA SER A 48 5.52 0.85 -14.31
C SER A 48 4.01 1.03 -14.51
N LEU A 49 3.23 -0.02 -14.25
CA LEU A 49 1.77 0.04 -14.31
C LEU A 49 1.23 1.05 -13.26
N MET A 50 1.71 0.95 -12.02
CA MET A 50 1.27 1.84 -10.93
C MET A 50 1.59 3.31 -11.20
N THR A 51 2.68 3.60 -11.90
CA THR A 51 3.11 4.97 -12.17
C THR A 51 2.56 5.55 -13.48
N GLN A 52 2.12 4.72 -14.43
CA GLN A 52 1.73 5.16 -15.78
C GLN A 52 0.28 4.87 -16.13
N TYR A 53 -0.40 3.98 -15.42
CA TYR A 53 -1.83 3.73 -15.62
C TYR A 53 -2.67 4.83 -14.98
N ASP A 54 -3.49 5.53 -15.78
CA ASP A 54 -4.21 6.72 -15.32
C ASP A 54 -5.19 6.43 -14.17
N PHE A 55 -5.84 5.27 -14.18
CA PHE A 55 -6.64 4.82 -13.03
C PHE A 55 -5.81 4.74 -11.73
N ALA A 56 -4.61 4.18 -11.80
CA ALA A 56 -3.74 4.05 -10.63
C ALA A 56 -3.27 5.41 -10.12
N LYS A 57 -2.94 6.34 -11.03
CA LYS A 57 -2.59 7.73 -10.68
C LYS A 57 -3.75 8.46 -9.99
N ASP A 58 -4.94 8.44 -10.60
CA ASP A 58 -6.12 9.11 -10.06
C ASP A 58 -6.49 8.58 -8.68
N TYR A 59 -6.33 7.26 -8.50
CA TYR A 59 -6.60 6.65 -7.21
C TYR A 59 -5.54 7.01 -6.17
N SER A 60 -4.26 7.03 -6.54
CA SER A 60 -3.17 7.45 -5.64
C SER A 60 -3.39 8.86 -5.10
N VAL A 61 -3.78 9.79 -5.96
CA VAL A 61 -4.14 11.17 -5.56
C VAL A 61 -5.34 11.17 -4.60
N THR A 62 -6.33 10.35 -4.87
CA THR A 62 -7.52 10.25 -4.01
C THR A 62 -7.17 9.68 -2.63
N LEU A 63 -6.36 8.64 -2.58
CA LEU A 63 -5.92 8.01 -1.34
C LEU A 63 -5.04 8.96 -0.51
N GLU A 64 -4.12 9.68 -1.16
CA GLU A 64 -3.30 10.70 -0.52
C GLU A 64 -4.15 11.81 0.12
N ARG A 65 -5.14 12.33 -0.61
CA ARG A 65 -6.07 13.32 -0.08
C ARG A 65 -6.84 12.79 1.13
N LYS A 66 -7.37 11.57 1.07
CA LYS A 66 -8.06 10.93 2.21
C LYS A 66 -7.12 10.77 3.40
N SER A 67 -5.90 10.31 3.18
CA SER A 67 -4.88 10.17 4.22
C SER A 67 -4.55 11.51 4.88
N ASN A 68 -4.33 12.55 4.08
CA ASN A 68 -4.05 13.90 4.58
C ASN A 68 -5.24 14.47 5.38
N ASN A 69 -6.48 14.28 4.91
CA ASN A 69 -7.67 14.70 5.63
C ASN A 69 -7.83 13.95 6.95
N ALA A 70 -7.59 12.65 6.97
CA ALA A 70 -7.62 11.84 8.19
C ALA A 70 -6.59 12.34 9.21
N ARG A 71 -5.35 12.58 8.76
CA ARG A 71 -4.27 13.12 9.61
C ARG A 71 -4.62 14.49 10.17
N ASN A 72 -5.10 15.39 9.33
CA ASN A 72 -5.50 16.74 9.75
C ASN A 72 -6.63 16.68 10.78
N THR A 73 -7.63 15.83 10.57
CA THR A 73 -8.75 15.65 11.51
C THR A 73 -8.25 15.13 12.86
N LEU A 74 -7.38 14.13 12.88
CA LEU A 74 -6.80 13.60 14.12
C LEU A 74 -5.95 14.65 14.83
N THR A 75 -5.13 15.41 14.11
CA THR A 75 -4.33 16.49 14.67
C THR A 75 -5.20 17.57 15.30
N GLN A 76 -6.25 18.02 14.63
CA GLN A 76 -7.18 19.02 15.18
C GLN A 76 -7.89 18.52 16.46
N LYS A 77 -8.37 17.28 16.44
CA LYS A 77 -9.01 16.68 17.62
C LYS A 77 -8.04 16.46 18.78
N GLY A 78 -6.81 16.04 18.46
CA GLY A 78 -5.74 15.90 19.46
C GLY A 78 -5.37 17.23 20.12
N ASN A 79 -5.21 18.29 19.32
CA ASN A 79 -4.92 19.64 19.83
C ASN A 79 -6.08 20.17 20.70
N ALA A 80 -7.33 19.92 20.29
CA ALA A 80 -8.50 20.32 21.08
C ALA A 80 -8.56 19.59 22.43
N LEU A 81 -8.26 18.30 22.45
CA LEU A 81 -8.17 17.51 23.68
C LEU A 81 -7.04 18.03 24.59
N GLN A 82 -5.86 18.30 24.04
CA GLN A 82 -4.75 18.85 24.79
C GLN A 82 -5.10 20.21 25.41
N ALA A 83 -5.75 21.09 24.67
CA ALA A 83 -6.22 22.37 25.18
C ALA A 83 -7.26 22.20 26.28
N ALA A 84 -8.21 21.27 26.14
CA ALA A 84 -9.22 20.98 27.17
C ALA A 84 -8.57 20.50 28.49
N VAL A 85 -7.58 19.60 28.38
CA VAL A 85 -6.82 19.10 29.55
C VAL A 85 -6.05 20.24 30.21
N SER A 86 -5.35 21.06 29.44
CA SER A 86 -4.58 22.20 29.98
C SER A 86 -5.48 23.21 30.68
N ASN A 87 -6.63 23.56 30.08
CA ASN A 87 -7.62 24.46 30.68
C ASN A 87 -8.22 23.89 31.97
N PHE A 88 -8.49 22.59 32.03
CA PHE A 88 -8.98 21.92 33.22
C PHE A 88 -7.97 22.00 34.33
N GLN A 89 -6.70 21.69 34.08
CA GLN A 89 -5.61 21.78 35.06
C GLN A 89 -5.45 23.21 35.61
N GLN A 90 -5.44 24.19 34.69
CA GLN A 90 -5.35 25.60 35.10
C GLN A 90 -6.51 26.03 35.99
N LYS A 91 -7.75 25.62 35.69
CA LYS A 91 -8.91 25.92 36.51
C LYS A 91 -8.84 25.23 37.89
N LEU A 92 -8.31 24.00 37.94
CA LEU A 92 -8.08 23.33 39.22
C LEU A 92 -7.09 24.10 40.09
N ASN A 93 -5.96 24.50 39.52
CA ASN A 93 -4.88 25.20 40.24
C ASN A 93 -5.32 26.59 40.76
N ASN A 94 -6.22 27.25 40.03
CA ASN A 94 -6.67 28.62 40.33
C ASN A 94 -8.03 28.65 41.05
N ASN A 95 -8.54 27.51 41.56
CA ASN A 95 -9.89 27.39 42.14
C ASN A 95 -10.98 27.99 41.23
N GLY A 96 -10.81 27.83 39.91
CA GLY A 96 -11.68 28.44 38.89
C GLY A 96 -12.97 27.67 38.58
N PHE A 97 -13.32 26.64 39.35
CA PHE A 97 -14.60 25.94 39.25
C PHE A 97 -15.58 26.49 40.33
N GLN A 98 -16.83 26.72 39.91
CA GLN A 98 -17.89 27.21 40.79
C GLN A 98 -18.42 26.12 41.74
N SER A 99 -18.36 24.85 41.34
CA SER A 99 -18.74 23.70 42.11
C SER A 99 -17.96 22.46 41.76
N ARG A 100 -18.01 21.45 42.62
CA ARG A 100 -17.42 20.14 42.39
C ARG A 100 -18.07 19.44 41.17
N GLU A 101 -19.39 19.54 41.05
CA GLU A 101 -20.15 18.95 39.96
C GLU A 101 -19.72 19.52 38.60
N GLN A 102 -19.37 20.83 38.54
CA GLN A 102 -18.84 21.44 37.37
C GLN A 102 -17.46 20.85 36.97
N ALA A 103 -16.58 20.64 37.95
CA ALA A 103 -15.28 20.03 37.69
C ALA A 103 -15.41 18.59 37.19
N GLU A 104 -16.28 17.80 37.86
CA GLU A 104 -16.57 16.41 37.46
C GLU A 104 -17.18 16.33 36.05
N SER A 105 -18.06 17.25 35.69
CA SER A 105 -18.65 17.34 34.32
C SER A 105 -17.60 17.61 33.26
N VAL A 106 -16.68 18.55 33.51
CA VAL A 106 -15.58 18.85 32.55
C VAL A 106 -14.63 17.68 32.45
N GLN A 107 -14.27 17.03 33.56
CA GLN A 107 -13.44 15.83 33.54
C GLN A 107 -14.07 14.71 32.73
N ALA A 108 -15.37 14.46 32.91
CA ALA A 108 -16.11 13.47 32.12
C ALA A 108 -16.16 13.82 30.63
N ALA A 109 -16.24 15.11 30.26
CA ALA A 109 -16.21 15.57 28.89
C ALA A 109 -14.84 15.32 28.28
N ILE A 110 -13.74 15.55 29.00
CA ILE A 110 -12.36 15.25 28.51
C ILE A 110 -12.21 13.75 28.31
N GLN A 111 -12.69 12.92 29.19
CA GLN A 111 -12.62 11.47 29.05
C GLN A 111 -13.40 10.98 27.81
N ARG A 112 -14.58 11.58 27.54
CA ARG A 112 -15.33 11.28 26.32
C ARG A 112 -14.55 11.69 25.07
N GLN A 113 -13.98 12.90 25.03
CA GLN A 113 -13.15 13.34 23.90
C GLN A 113 -11.95 12.42 23.64
N GLN A 114 -11.34 11.90 24.70
CA GLN A 114 -10.24 10.93 24.58
C GLN A 114 -10.70 9.62 23.94
N ASN A 115 -11.83 9.07 24.40
CA ASN A 115 -12.42 7.86 23.85
C ASN A 115 -12.87 8.06 22.40
N ASP A 116 -13.48 9.22 22.10
CA ASP A 116 -13.91 9.59 20.76
C ASP A 116 -12.72 9.71 19.79
N LEU A 117 -11.58 10.26 20.24
CA LEU A 117 -10.36 10.35 19.45
C LEU A 117 -9.81 8.96 19.11
N GLN A 118 -9.76 8.04 20.08
CA GLN A 118 -9.33 6.66 19.83
C GLN A 118 -10.24 5.93 18.84
N THR A 119 -11.56 6.08 19.02
CA THR A 119 -12.56 5.50 18.12
C THR A 119 -12.45 6.08 16.70
N LEU A 120 -12.24 7.38 16.60
CA LEU A 120 -12.05 8.07 15.34
C LEU A 120 -10.79 7.56 14.62
N GLN A 121 -9.67 7.42 15.34
CA GLN A 121 -8.44 6.89 14.78
C GLN A 121 -8.64 5.50 14.19
N ALA A 122 -9.19 4.56 14.98
CA ALA A 122 -9.45 3.20 14.51
C ALA A 122 -10.39 3.18 13.30
N ARG A 123 -11.41 4.03 13.27
CA ARG A 123 -12.33 4.15 12.14
C ARG A 123 -11.60 4.64 10.88
N LEU A 124 -10.77 5.68 10.97
CA LEU A 124 -10.05 6.23 9.83
C LEU A 124 -9.00 5.27 9.28
N GLU A 125 -8.31 4.53 10.16
CA GLU A 125 -7.37 3.48 9.76
C GLU A 125 -8.09 2.36 8.98
N ASN A 126 -9.23 1.88 9.49
CA ASN A 126 -10.04 0.87 8.81
C ASN A 126 -10.60 1.38 7.48
N GLU A 127 -11.01 2.64 7.40
CA GLU A 127 -11.50 3.25 6.16
C GLU A 127 -10.39 3.29 5.09
N LEU A 128 -9.18 3.74 5.45
CA LEU A 128 -8.04 3.77 4.54
C LEU A 128 -7.63 2.37 4.08
N ALA A 129 -7.62 1.40 5.00
CA ALA A 129 -7.34 -0.01 4.66
C ALA A 129 -8.38 -0.58 3.69
N SER A 130 -9.67 -0.32 3.95
CA SER A 130 -10.77 -0.74 3.06
C SER A 130 -10.67 -0.11 1.69
N GLU A 131 -10.35 1.17 1.60
CA GLU A 131 -10.14 1.85 0.32
C GLU A 131 -8.97 1.25 -0.45
N THR A 132 -7.85 0.99 0.22
CA THR A 132 -6.68 0.34 -0.41
C THR A 132 -7.02 -1.06 -0.94
N ALA A 133 -7.81 -1.84 -0.18
CA ALA A 133 -8.25 -3.16 -0.62
C ALA A 133 -9.14 -3.08 -1.88
N LYS A 134 -10.11 -2.15 -1.89
CA LYS A 134 -10.97 -1.90 -3.07
C LYS A 134 -10.17 -1.48 -4.30
N PHE A 135 -9.15 -0.66 -4.10
CA PHE A 135 -8.27 -0.29 -5.20
C PHE A 135 -7.54 -1.48 -5.80
N ASN A 136 -6.91 -2.29 -4.94
CA ASN A 136 -6.16 -3.46 -5.38
C ASN A 136 -7.07 -4.46 -6.13
N GLU A 137 -8.32 -4.62 -5.68
CA GLU A 137 -9.32 -5.42 -6.36
C GLU A 137 -9.68 -4.84 -7.73
N ALA A 138 -10.04 -3.57 -7.79
CA ALA A 138 -10.42 -2.91 -9.04
C ALA A 138 -9.25 -2.86 -10.06
N LEU A 139 -8.02 -2.66 -9.59
CA LEU A 139 -6.83 -2.70 -10.42
C LEU A 139 -6.61 -4.10 -11.02
N ARG A 140 -6.71 -5.13 -10.18
CA ARG A 140 -6.59 -6.52 -10.61
C ARG A 140 -7.66 -6.88 -11.64
N ASP A 141 -8.92 -6.56 -11.35
CA ASP A 141 -10.05 -6.85 -12.24
C ASP A 141 -9.90 -6.12 -13.58
N SER A 142 -9.51 -4.85 -13.55
CA SER A 142 -9.24 -4.07 -14.77
C SER A 142 -8.15 -4.71 -15.62
N LEU A 143 -7.03 -5.11 -14.97
CA LEU A 143 -5.91 -5.75 -15.64
C LEU A 143 -6.31 -7.13 -16.21
N GLN A 144 -6.96 -7.98 -15.42
CA GLN A 144 -7.39 -9.32 -15.86
C GLN A 144 -8.37 -9.24 -17.04
N ASN A 145 -9.38 -8.38 -16.95
CA ASN A 145 -10.36 -8.18 -18.02
C ASN A 145 -9.71 -7.65 -19.30
N PHE A 146 -8.72 -6.77 -19.16
CA PHE A 146 -7.95 -6.28 -20.29
C PHE A 146 -7.12 -7.39 -20.93
N LEU A 147 -6.37 -8.15 -20.11
CA LEU A 147 -5.51 -9.24 -20.58
C LEU A 147 -6.29 -10.34 -21.26
N LEU A 148 -7.46 -10.72 -20.78
CA LEU A 148 -8.34 -11.69 -21.43
C LEU A 148 -8.71 -11.26 -22.86
N ALA A 149 -8.99 -9.97 -23.06
CA ALA A 149 -9.32 -9.45 -24.39
C ALA A 149 -8.05 -9.32 -25.27
N TYR A 150 -6.97 -8.80 -24.72
CA TYR A 150 -5.69 -8.61 -25.40
C TYR A 150 -5.09 -9.93 -25.88
N ASN A 151 -5.19 -10.96 -25.05
CA ASN A 151 -4.60 -12.26 -25.35
C ASN A 151 -5.34 -13.07 -26.42
N LYS A 152 -6.58 -12.71 -26.77
CA LYS A 152 -7.31 -13.36 -27.89
C LYS A 152 -6.52 -13.26 -29.19
N ASP A 153 -5.90 -12.11 -29.42
CA ASP A 153 -5.13 -11.85 -30.64
C ASP A 153 -3.64 -12.20 -30.48
N LYS A 154 -3.12 -12.06 -29.27
CA LYS A 154 -1.68 -12.22 -29.00
C LYS A 154 -1.26 -13.63 -28.69
N GLN A 155 -2.17 -14.45 -28.15
CA GLN A 155 -1.96 -15.89 -27.89
C GLN A 155 -0.70 -16.18 -27.06
N TYR A 156 -0.52 -15.47 -25.94
CA TYR A 156 0.46 -15.84 -24.94
C TYR A 156 -0.04 -17.01 -24.11
N ASP A 157 0.83 -17.98 -23.85
CA ASP A 157 0.54 -19.10 -22.95
C ASP A 157 0.60 -18.65 -21.49
N ILE A 158 1.54 -17.74 -21.16
CA ILE A 158 1.73 -17.20 -19.82
C ILE A 158 2.04 -15.71 -19.90
N ILE A 159 1.35 -14.91 -19.08
CA ILE A 159 1.70 -13.52 -18.82
C ILE A 159 1.99 -13.40 -17.32
N LEU A 160 3.23 -13.06 -16.99
CA LEU A 160 3.71 -12.93 -15.62
C LEU A 160 3.62 -11.48 -15.14
N SER A 161 3.37 -11.29 -13.85
CA SER A 161 3.59 -9.99 -13.21
C SER A 161 5.03 -9.89 -12.72
N LYS A 162 5.74 -8.81 -13.06
CA LYS A 162 7.04 -8.47 -12.48
C LYS A 162 6.84 -7.38 -11.45
N ALA A 163 7.03 -7.72 -10.18
CA ALA A 163 6.88 -6.81 -9.04
C ALA A 163 7.99 -7.07 -8.02
N GLY A 164 8.72 -6.04 -7.63
CA GLY A 164 9.87 -6.22 -6.75
C GLY A 164 10.83 -7.29 -7.28
N ASP A 165 11.23 -8.23 -6.43
CA ASP A 165 12.24 -9.24 -6.71
C ASP A 165 11.65 -10.61 -7.13
N ASN A 166 10.36 -10.70 -7.47
CA ASN A 166 9.74 -11.98 -7.84
C ASN A 166 10.28 -12.55 -9.17
N ILE A 167 10.80 -11.69 -10.05
CA ILE A 167 11.51 -12.05 -11.26
C ILE A 167 12.83 -11.29 -11.28
N LEU A 168 13.93 -11.98 -10.97
CA LEU A 168 15.26 -11.36 -10.89
C LEU A 168 15.80 -10.93 -12.24
N PHE A 169 15.48 -11.65 -13.31
CA PHE A 169 15.87 -11.33 -14.66
C PHE A 169 14.80 -11.76 -15.67
N ALA A 170 14.46 -10.86 -16.57
CA ALA A 170 13.64 -11.16 -17.74
C ALA A 170 14.20 -10.42 -18.96
N ASN A 171 14.28 -11.11 -20.08
CA ASN A 171 14.72 -10.46 -21.32
C ASN A 171 13.68 -9.41 -21.77
N PRO A 172 14.09 -8.17 -22.09
CA PRO A 172 13.18 -7.08 -22.52
C PRO A 172 12.27 -7.42 -23.71
N LYS A 173 12.65 -8.40 -24.53
CA LYS A 173 11.81 -8.85 -25.66
C LYS A 173 10.47 -9.46 -25.23
N TYR A 174 10.35 -9.86 -23.96
CA TYR A 174 9.12 -10.41 -23.38
C TYR A 174 8.29 -9.36 -22.65
N ASP A 175 8.77 -8.11 -22.61
CA ASP A 175 8.09 -7.01 -21.94
C ASP A 175 6.93 -6.48 -22.81
N ILE A 176 5.71 -6.62 -22.30
CA ILE A 176 4.50 -6.08 -22.93
C ILE A 176 3.89 -4.93 -22.12
N THR A 177 4.61 -4.42 -21.12
CA THR A 177 4.10 -3.41 -20.16
C THR A 177 3.52 -2.18 -20.85
N LYS A 178 4.25 -1.64 -21.84
CA LYS A 178 3.81 -0.43 -22.58
C LYS A 178 2.51 -0.67 -23.35
N ASP A 179 2.38 -1.82 -23.98
CA ASP A 179 1.16 -2.17 -24.75
C ASP A 179 -0.04 -2.28 -23.79
N ILE A 180 0.16 -2.93 -22.64
CA ILE A 180 -0.87 -3.10 -21.63
C ILE A 180 -1.30 -1.74 -21.06
N ILE A 181 -0.34 -0.89 -20.66
CA ILE A 181 -0.64 0.45 -20.11
C ILE A 181 -1.39 1.31 -21.14
N ASN A 182 -0.91 1.34 -22.39
CA ASN A 182 -1.56 2.09 -23.46
C ASN A 182 -3.00 1.61 -23.71
N GLY A 183 -3.21 0.30 -23.69
CA GLY A 183 -4.52 -0.28 -23.88
C GLY A 183 -5.46 -0.03 -22.72
N LEU A 184 -4.97 -0.11 -21.48
CA LEU A 184 -5.72 0.22 -20.26
C LEU A 184 -6.11 1.70 -20.25
N ASN A 185 -5.17 2.61 -20.54
CA ASN A 185 -5.42 4.04 -20.57
C ASN A 185 -6.46 4.43 -21.65
N LYS A 186 -6.46 3.77 -22.80
CA LYS A 186 -7.50 3.98 -23.82
C LYS A 186 -8.89 3.56 -23.36
N ARG A 187 -9.00 2.58 -22.48
CA ARG A 187 -10.28 2.10 -21.94
C ARG A 187 -10.71 2.85 -20.68
N TYR A 188 -9.75 3.42 -19.97
CA TYR A 188 -10.04 4.16 -18.75
C TYR A 188 -10.80 5.44 -19.06
N LYS A 189 -11.94 5.60 -18.42
CA LYS A 189 -12.68 6.85 -18.39
C LYS A 189 -12.61 7.37 -16.97
N PRO A 190 -11.93 8.50 -16.72
CA PRO A 190 -11.89 9.07 -15.39
C PRO A 190 -13.31 9.26 -14.86
N SER A 191 -13.64 8.63 -13.77
CA SER A 191 -14.87 8.90 -13.04
C SER A 191 -14.70 10.17 -12.22
N VAL A 192 -14.12 11.20 -12.82
CA VAL A 192 -14.00 12.50 -12.17
C VAL A 192 -15.38 13.15 -12.17
N LYS A 193 -16.15 12.84 -11.14
CA LYS A 193 -16.79 13.97 -10.47
C LYS A 193 -15.62 14.77 -9.88
N LYS A 194 -15.17 15.81 -10.62
CA LYS A 194 -14.53 16.97 -10.03
C LYS A 194 -15.39 17.26 -8.80
N ALA A 195 -14.87 16.95 -7.61
CA ALA A 195 -15.39 17.56 -6.41
C ALA A 195 -15.11 19.05 -6.64
N GLU A 196 -16.13 19.76 -7.14
CA GLU A 196 -16.17 21.18 -7.04
C GLU A 196 -15.83 21.51 -5.59
N ASP A 197 -14.79 22.29 -5.41
CA ASP A 197 -14.49 22.99 -4.18
C ASP A 197 -15.77 23.75 -3.77
N LYS A 198 -16.68 23.08 -3.08
CA LYS A 198 -17.62 23.77 -2.23
C LYS A 198 -16.78 24.24 -1.05
N LYS A 199 -16.23 25.44 -1.22
CA LYS A 199 -15.93 26.32 -0.11
C LYS A 199 -17.16 26.29 0.79
N ASP A 200 -17.04 25.64 1.93
CA ASP A 200 -17.92 25.87 3.06
C ASP A 200 -17.68 27.31 3.52
N GLU A 201 -18.41 28.24 2.92
CA GLU A 201 -18.60 29.55 3.52
C GLU A 201 -19.34 29.34 4.84
N PRO A 202 -18.80 29.83 5.96
CA PRO A 202 -19.53 29.78 7.23
C PRO A 202 -20.81 30.62 7.08
N LYS A 203 -21.96 29.99 7.16
CA LYS A 203 -23.23 30.64 7.28
C LYS A 203 -23.17 31.58 8.48
N LYS A 204 -23.09 32.89 8.17
CA LYS A 204 -23.25 33.99 9.08
C LYS A 204 -24.66 33.88 9.67
N ALA A 205 -24.74 33.62 10.96
CA ALA A 205 -26.01 33.67 11.69
C ALA A 205 -26.56 35.07 11.57
N GLU A 206 -27.68 35.22 10.88
CA GLU A 206 -28.50 36.44 10.87
C GLU A 206 -29.13 36.60 12.24
N GLU A 207 -28.61 37.54 13.00
CA GLU A 207 -29.18 38.05 14.25
C GLU A 207 -30.48 38.80 13.89
N LYS A 208 -31.63 38.16 14.12
CA LYS A 208 -32.93 38.84 14.08
C LYS A 208 -32.99 39.80 15.24
N LYS A 209 -32.83 41.09 14.95
CA LYS A 209 -33.27 42.18 15.80
C LYS A 209 -34.80 42.20 15.78
N GLU A 210 -35.39 41.76 16.87
CA GLU A 210 -36.80 41.98 17.15
C GLU A 210 -36.96 43.39 17.72
N GLU A 211 -37.52 44.26 16.92
CA GLU A 211 -37.87 45.64 17.27
C GLU A 211 -39.16 45.60 18.11
N VAL A 212 -39.03 45.86 19.41
CA VAL A 212 -40.19 46.05 20.26
C VAL A 212 -40.61 47.50 20.17
N LYS A 213 -41.69 47.74 19.44
CA LYS A 213 -42.48 48.99 19.55
C LYS A 213 -43.49 48.88 20.62
N LYS A 214 -43.41 49.84 21.53
CA LYS A 214 -44.34 50.39 22.50
C LYS A 214 -44.14 50.05 23.92
#